data_5a1d4a8cf6507b55b77352da838e8af9
#
_entry.id   5a1d4a8cf6507b55b77352da838e8af9
#
_cell.length_a   1.000
_cell.length_b   1.000
_cell.length_c   1.000
_cell.angle_alpha   90.00
_cell.angle_beta   90.00
_cell.angle_gamma   90.00
#
_symmetry.space_group_name_H-M   'P 1'
#
loop_
_entity.id
_entity.type
_entity.pdbx_description
1 polymer ?
#
loop_
_entity_poly.entity_id
_entity_poly.type
_entity_poly.pdbx_seq_one_letter_code
_entity_poly.pdbx_strand_id
1 'polypeptide(L)'
;MQLKRKEPVDPLKATVIVGKPWDEIFAYAEISKGDVMLSWIMKKLGLRGTLKSEADLVALVEERLPVVSISALLEHGILEKEIYSVIVPRRTLQHRRAREEKLSREESDRAVRLARLTSLAEKVFGDPDAGRHWLRAPKKRFRGRTPMDMIATETGSRLVEETLYQIDEGMAA
;
A
#
# COMPACT_ATOMS: atom_id res chain seq x y z
N MET A 1 37.39 -10.44 24.16
CA MET A 1 36.12 -9.77 24.32
C MET A 1 35.33 -10.00 23.02
N GLN A 2 34.46 -11.03 23.00
CA GLN A 2 33.75 -11.45 21.80
C GLN A 2 32.46 -10.64 21.69
N LEU A 3 32.33 -9.89 20.60
CA LEU A 3 31.10 -9.20 20.21
C LEU A 3 30.06 -10.26 19.83
N LYS A 4 29.04 -10.44 20.68
CA LYS A 4 27.85 -11.24 20.34
C LYS A 4 27.18 -10.61 19.12
N ARG A 5 27.18 -11.33 17.98
CA ARG A 5 26.33 -11.01 16.84
C ARG A 5 24.88 -11.09 17.33
N LYS A 6 24.15 -9.96 17.28
CA LYS A 6 22.70 -9.95 17.48
C LYS A 6 22.07 -10.71 16.31
N GLU A 7 21.23 -11.68 16.63
CA GLU A 7 20.41 -12.37 15.62
C GLU A 7 19.49 -11.38 14.91
N PRO A 8 19.24 -11.54 13.61
CA PRO A 8 18.31 -10.68 12.88
C PRO A 8 16.90 -10.88 13.45
N VAL A 9 16.29 -9.79 13.89
CA VAL A 9 14.90 -9.78 14.35
C VAL A 9 13.98 -10.05 13.15
N ASP A 10 13.19 -11.12 13.23
CA ASP A 10 12.17 -11.47 12.26
C ASP A 10 11.14 -10.32 12.18
N PRO A 11 11.04 -9.56 11.08
CA PRO A 11 10.13 -8.44 10.96
C PRO A 11 8.64 -8.85 11.04
N LEU A 12 8.32 -10.13 10.91
CA LEU A 12 6.98 -10.68 11.06
C LEU A 12 6.61 -10.96 12.53
N LYS A 13 7.60 -10.92 13.45
CA LYS A 13 7.39 -11.05 14.90
C LYS A 13 7.33 -9.70 15.62
N ALA A 14 7.41 -8.59 14.91
CA ALA A 14 7.13 -7.28 15.50
C ALA A 14 5.65 -7.27 15.93
N THR A 15 5.43 -7.72 17.15
CA THR A 15 4.17 -7.59 17.88
C THR A 15 3.74 -6.14 17.73
N VAL A 16 2.50 -5.91 17.29
CA VAL A 16 1.87 -4.61 17.19
C VAL A 16 2.07 -3.88 18.50
N ILE A 17 3.05 -2.98 18.57
CA ILE A 17 3.21 -2.06 19.68
C ILE A 17 2.28 -0.90 19.39
N VAL A 18 1.04 -1.06 19.81
CA VAL A 18 0.02 -0.01 19.78
C VAL A 18 0.54 1.17 20.61
N GLY A 19 0.73 2.33 19.98
CA GLY A 19 0.96 3.59 20.67
C GLY A 19 2.40 4.12 20.71
N LYS A 20 3.36 3.57 19.95
CA LYS A 20 4.68 4.19 19.80
C LYS A 20 4.80 5.01 18.50
N PRO A 21 5.47 6.19 18.54
CA PRO A 21 5.76 6.96 17.35
C PRO A 21 6.55 6.11 16.35
N TRP A 22 6.24 6.25 15.08
CA TRP A 22 6.84 5.48 13.98
C TRP A 22 8.36 5.60 13.92
N ASP A 23 8.93 6.72 14.38
CA ASP A 23 10.36 6.98 14.43
C ASP A 23 11.12 5.99 15.34
N GLU A 24 10.51 5.50 16.42
CA GLU A 24 11.09 4.48 17.29
C GLU A 24 11.10 3.09 16.65
N ILE A 25 10.15 2.80 15.75
CA ILE A 25 10.10 1.53 15.02
C ILE A 25 11.23 1.48 13.99
N PHE A 26 11.55 2.62 13.37
CA PHE A 26 12.65 2.76 12.41
C PHE A 26 14.04 2.72 13.06
N ALA A 27 14.16 3.16 14.30
CA ALA A 27 15.44 3.19 15.03
C ALA A 27 15.96 1.78 15.41
N TYR A 28 15.10 0.77 15.40
CA TYR A 28 15.46 -0.61 15.79
C TYR A 28 15.84 -1.54 14.65
N ALA A 29 15.57 -1.17 13.40
CA ALA A 29 15.94 -1.97 12.25
C ALA A 29 16.81 -1.12 11.31
N GLU A 30 17.99 -1.61 10.95
CA GLU A 30 18.74 -1.17 9.77
C GLU A 30 18.01 -1.55 8.47
N ILE A 31 16.67 -1.34 8.45
CA ILE A 31 15.81 -1.61 7.31
C ILE A 31 15.75 -0.33 6.51
N SER A 32 16.10 -0.39 5.23
CA SER A 32 15.99 0.78 4.35
C SER A 32 14.52 1.24 4.29
N LYS A 33 14.29 2.54 4.09
CA LYS A 33 12.91 3.09 3.95
C LYS A 33 12.11 2.37 2.84
N GLY A 34 12.80 1.82 1.84
CA GLY A 34 12.20 1.02 0.76
C GLY A 34 11.69 -0.33 1.25
N ASP A 35 12.46 -1.05 2.07
CA ASP A 35 12.09 -2.40 2.55
C ASP A 35 10.82 -2.35 3.42
N VAL A 36 10.65 -1.30 4.21
CA VAL A 36 9.45 -1.10 5.04
C VAL A 36 8.22 -0.87 4.18
N MET A 37 8.32 -0.04 3.14
CA MET A 37 7.19 0.21 2.23
C MET A 37 6.77 -1.07 1.51
N LEU A 38 7.73 -1.86 1.02
CA LEU A 38 7.46 -3.14 0.37
C LEU A 38 6.74 -4.11 1.31
N SER A 39 7.15 -4.17 2.58
CA SER A 39 6.50 -5.01 3.59
C SER A 39 5.05 -4.60 3.86
N TRP A 40 4.75 -3.31 3.87
CA TRP A 40 3.38 -2.80 4.04
C TRP A 40 2.49 -3.09 2.84
N ILE A 41 3.03 -2.99 1.62
CA ILE A 41 2.32 -3.36 0.40
C ILE A 41 1.95 -4.85 0.45
N MET A 42 2.90 -5.72 0.78
CA MET A 42 2.66 -7.15 0.91
C MET A 42 1.59 -7.47 1.94
N LYS A 43 1.67 -6.84 3.12
CA LYS A 43 0.67 -6.99 4.18
C LYS A 43 -0.72 -6.57 3.72
N LYS A 44 -0.85 -5.40 3.06
CA LYS A 44 -2.14 -4.93 2.54
C LYS A 44 -2.72 -5.84 1.46
N LEU A 45 -1.87 -6.50 0.67
CA LEU A 45 -2.29 -7.47 -0.33
C LEU A 45 -2.53 -8.87 0.24
N GLY A 46 -2.34 -9.07 1.55
CA GLY A 46 -2.51 -10.38 2.21
C GLY A 46 -1.51 -11.43 1.72
N LEU A 47 -0.36 -11.00 1.22
CA LEU A 47 0.66 -11.89 0.67
C LEU A 47 1.72 -12.23 1.73
N ARG A 48 2.22 -13.46 1.68
CA ARG A 48 3.31 -13.93 2.53
C ARG A 48 4.64 -13.81 1.79
N GLY A 49 5.71 -13.59 2.54
CA GLY A 49 7.06 -13.45 2.00
C GLY A 49 7.58 -12.02 2.13
N THR A 50 8.79 -11.79 1.62
CA THR A 50 9.46 -10.49 1.64
C THR A 50 9.85 -10.10 0.22
N LEU A 51 9.51 -8.87 -0.17
CA LEU A 51 10.08 -8.24 -1.36
C LEU A 51 11.36 -7.50 -0.95
N LYS A 52 12.39 -7.61 -1.76
CA LYS A 52 13.69 -6.97 -1.51
C LYS A 52 13.93 -5.76 -2.40
N SER A 53 13.12 -5.59 -3.44
CA SER A 53 13.30 -4.52 -4.42
C SER A 53 12.00 -4.16 -5.13
N GLU A 54 11.97 -3.01 -5.77
CA GLU A 54 10.90 -2.62 -6.70
C GLU A 54 10.78 -3.60 -7.89
N ALA A 55 11.88 -4.25 -8.29
CA ALA A 55 11.84 -5.28 -9.33
C ALA A 55 11.01 -6.50 -8.91
N ASP A 56 11.01 -6.85 -7.62
CA ASP A 56 10.18 -7.93 -7.09
C ASP A 56 8.69 -7.58 -7.16
N LEU A 57 8.32 -6.29 -7.02
CA LEU A 57 6.94 -5.84 -7.25
C LEU A 57 6.54 -6.00 -8.71
N VAL A 58 7.45 -5.73 -9.65
CA VAL A 58 7.20 -5.95 -11.08
C VAL A 58 6.95 -7.42 -11.36
N ALA A 59 7.81 -8.30 -10.84
CA ALA A 59 7.64 -9.75 -10.97
C ALA A 59 6.29 -10.22 -10.37
N LEU A 60 5.92 -9.70 -9.19
CA LEU A 60 4.64 -9.99 -8.54
C LEU A 60 3.43 -9.62 -9.42
N VAL A 61 3.49 -8.48 -10.11
CA VAL A 61 2.44 -8.04 -11.06
C VAL A 61 2.41 -8.97 -12.28
N GLU A 62 3.57 -9.38 -12.80
CA GLU A 62 3.69 -10.30 -13.92
C GLU A 62 3.13 -11.69 -13.61
N GLU A 63 3.38 -12.19 -12.40
CA GLU A 63 2.81 -13.44 -11.89
C GLU A 63 1.31 -13.37 -11.62
N ARG A 64 0.73 -12.18 -11.61
CA ARG A 64 -0.67 -11.88 -11.38
C ARG A 64 -1.13 -12.24 -9.95
N LEU A 65 -1.71 -11.27 -9.27
CA LEU A 65 -2.18 -11.42 -7.90
C LEU A 65 -3.35 -12.42 -7.79
N PRO A 66 -3.40 -13.21 -6.72
CA PRO A 66 -4.57 -14.03 -6.42
C PRO A 66 -5.76 -13.12 -6.07
N VAL A 67 -6.97 -13.53 -6.44
CA VAL A 67 -8.19 -12.73 -6.17
C VAL A 67 -8.42 -12.49 -4.68
N VAL A 68 -7.85 -13.31 -3.80
CA VAL A 68 -7.92 -13.13 -2.34
C VAL A 68 -7.25 -11.84 -1.87
N SER A 69 -6.30 -11.29 -2.65
CA SER A 69 -5.69 -9.98 -2.34
C SER A 69 -6.71 -8.84 -2.29
N ILE A 70 -7.82 -8.95 -3.01
CA ILE A 70 -8.94 -7.99 -2.90
C ILE A 70 -9.60 -8.06 -1.52
N SER A 71 -9.75 -9.25 -0.94
CA SER A 71 -10.32 -9.41 0.40
C SER A 71 -9.40 -8.79 1.45
N ALA A 72 -8.09 -8.98 1.32
CA ALA A 72 -7.10 -8.35 2.20
C ALA A 72 -7.14 -6.81 2.13
N LEU A 73 -7.29 -6.23 0.94
CA LEU A 73 -7.45 -4.77 0.79
C LEU A 73 -8.69 -4.26 1.53
N LEU A 74 -9.82 -4.99 1.45
CA LEU A 74 -11.05 -4.64 2.19
C LEU A 74 -10.83 -4.69 3.70
N GLU A 75 -10.16 -5.71 4.22
CA GLU A 75 -9.80 -5.85 5.64
C GLU A 75 -8.90 -4.69 6.13
N HIS A 76 -8.07 -4.13 5.24
CA HIS A 76 -7.25 -2.95 5.49
C HIS A 76 -7.97 -1.60 5.26
N GLY A 77 -9.31 -1.62 5.17
CA GLY A 77 -10.15 -0.41 5.16
C GLY A 77 -10.32 0.24 3.79
N ILE A 78 -9.95 -0.44 2.70
CA ILE A 78 -10.35 -0.05 1.35
C ILE A 78 -11.83 -0.40 1.16
N LEU A 79 -12.61 0.49 0.59
CA LEU A 79 -14.05 0.27 0.40
C LEU A 79 -14.31 -0.49 -0.90
N GLU A 80 -15.39 -1.28 -0.93
CA GLU A 80 -15.80 -1.99 -2.15
C GLU A 80 -15.94 -1.08 -3.38
N LYS A 81 -16.52 0.11 -3.18
CA LYS A 81 -16.64 1.11 -4.26
C LYS A 81 -15.30 1.53 -4.83
N GLU A 82 -14.25 1.60 -4.00
CA GLU A 82 -12.89 1.96 -4.40
C GLU A 82 -12.24 0.80 -5.18
N ILE A 83 -12.46 -0.44 -4.74
CA ILE A 83 -12.05 -1.63 -5.51
C ILE A 83 -12.67 -1.62 -6.90
N TYR A 84 -13.99 -1.35 -6.99
CA TYR A 84 -14.70 -1.40 -8.27
C TYR A 84 -14.35 -0.24 -9.21
N SER A 85 -14.02 0.92 -8.67
CA SER A 85 -13.63 2.09 -9.48
C SER A 85 -12.16 2.09 -9.89
N VAL A 86 -11.27 1.54 -9.03
CA VAL A 86 -9.82 1.63 -9.23
C VAL A 86 -9.24 0.35 -9.84
N ILE A 87 -9.63 -0.83 -9.34
CA ILE A 87 -8.98 -2.09 -9.67
C ILE A 87 -9.75 -2.86 -10.75
N VAL A 88 -10.97 -3.29 -10.42
CA VAL A 88 -11.72 -4.24 -11.23
C VAL A 88 -13.24 -4.06 -11.07
N PRO A 89 -14.03 -4.02 -12.16
CA PRO A 89 -15.49 -3.92 -12.06
C PRO A 89 -16.09 -5.08 -11.26
N ARG A 90 -17.17 -4.79 -10.53
CA ARG A 90 -17.85 -5.77 -9.66
C ARG A 90 -18.15 -7.10 -10.36
N ARG A 91 -18.73 -7.04 -11.59
CA ARG A 91 -19.09 -8.25 -12.35
C ARG A 91 -17.85 -9.09 -12.69
N THR A 92 -16.77 -8.46 -13.09
CA THR A 92 -15.52 -9.14 -13.42
C THR A 92 -14.93 -9.81 -12.18
N LEU A 93 -14.93 -9.11 -11.03
CA LEU A 93 -14.45 -9.68 -9.77
C LEU A 93 -15.26 -10.90 -9.34
N GLN A 94 -16.58 -10.82 -9.43
CA GLN A 94 -17.47 -11.96 -9.11
C GLN A 94 -17.17 -13.17 -10.02
N HIS A 95 -16.97 -12.93 -11.32
CA HIS A 95 -16.63 -13.98 -12.27
C HIS A 95 -15.28 -14.65 -11.95
N ARG A 96 -14.24 -13.85 -11.62
CA ARG A 96 -12.93 -14.38 -11.22
C ARG A 96 -13.01 -15.20 -9.95
N ARG A 97 -13.77 -14.73 -8.95
CA ARG A 97 -13.98 -15.47 -7.68
C ARG A 97 -14.67 -16.83 -7.91
N ALA A 98 -15.68 -16.85 -8.76
CA ALA A 98 -16.43 -18.08 -9.07
C ALA A 98 -15.58 -19.14 -9.81
N ARG A 99 -14.54 -18.71 -10.52
CA ARG A 99 -13.63 -19.58 -11.28
C ARG A 99 -12.25 -19.76 -10.65
N GLU A 100 -12.05 -19.19 -9.47
CA GLU A 100 -10.74 -19.19 -8.77
C GLU A 100 -9.59 -18.64 -9.63
N GLU A 101 -9.91 -17.69 -10.54
CA GLU A 101 -8.94 -17.07 -11.43
C GLU A 101 -8.13 -16.00 -10.70
N LYS A 102 -6.86 -15.84 -11.11
CA LYS A 102 -6.05 -14.69 -10.70
C LYS A 102 -6.58 -13.39 -11.33
N LEU A 103 -6.24 -12.25 -10.73
CA LEU A 103 -6.44 -10.93 -11.35
C LEU A 103 -5.71 -10.87 -12.70
N SER A 104 -6.12 -10.00 -13.61
CA SER A 104 -5.30 -9.72 -14.80
C SER A 104 -4.02 -8.98 -14.39
N ARG A 105 -3.07 -8.83 -15.31
CA ARG A 105 -1.84 -8.07 -15.08
C ARG A 105 -2.16 -6.61 -14.75
N GLU A 106 -3.07 -5.99 -15.49
CA GLU A 106 -3.50 -4.61 -15.27
C GLU A 106 -4.27 -4.45 -13.96
N GLU A 107 -5.10 -5.42 -13.59
CA GLU A 107 -5.80 -5.43 -12.31
C GLU A 107 -4.82 -5.60 -11.15
N SER A 108 -3.79 -6.44 -11.31
CA SER A 108 -2.72 -6.65 -10.35
C SER A 108 -1.89 -5.37 -10.15
N ASP A 109 -1.53 -4.69 -11.23
CA ASP A 109 -0.82 -3.42 -11.18
C ASP A 109 -1.62 -2.35 -10.42
N ARG A 110 -2.93 -2.23 -10.72
CA ARG A 110 -3.80 -1.29 -10.01
C ARG A 110 -3.94 -1.64 -8.53
N ALA A 111 -4.00 -2.92 -8.17
CA ALA A 111 -4.07 -3.36 -6.78
C ALA A 111 -2.79 -3.03 -6.01
N VAL A 112 -1.61 -3.28 -6.60
CA VAL A 112 -0.31 -2.90 -6.03
C VAL A 112 -0.21 -1.39 -5.86
N ARG A 113 -0.60 -0.62 -6.87
CA ARG A 113 -0.61 0.84 -6.85
C ARG A 113 -1.52 1.39 -5.73
N LEU A 114 -2.72 0.85 -5.59
CA LEU A 114 -3.64 1.24 -4.53
C LEU A 114 -3.07 0.90 -3.14
N ALA A 115 -2.51 -0.30 -2.96
CA ALA A 115 -1.86 -0.70 -1.73
C ALA A 115 -0.68 0.23 -1.37
N ARG A 116 0.17 0.58 -2.36
CA ARG A 116 1.31 1.48 -2.19
C ARG A 116 0.89 2.88 -1.74
N LEU A 117 -0.04 3.50 -2.46
CA LEU A 117 -0.46 4.88 -2.17
C LEU A 117 -1.26 5.01 -0.87
N THR A 118 -2.05 4.00 -0.53
CA THR A 118 -2.71 3.97 0.78
C THR A 118 -1.72 3.78 1.92
N SER A 119 -0.71 2.92 1.76
CA SER A 119 0.37 2.77 2.75
C SER A 119 1.19 4.04 2.91
N LEU A 120 1.50 4.72 1.79
CA LEU A 120 2.22 5.99 1.83
C LEU A 120 1.41 7.08 2.55
N ALA A 121 0.12 7.20 2.27
CA ALA A 121 -0.74 8.15 2.96
C ALA A 121 -0.81 7.87 4.48
N GLU A 122 -1.00 6.62 4.87
CA GLU A 122 -1.00 6.23 6.28
C GLU A 122 0.32 6.55 6.98
N LYS A 123 1.45 6.36 6.29
CA LYS A 123 2.78 6.74 6.79
C LYS A 123 2.89 8.26 6.97
N VAL A 124 2.56 9.03 5.94
CA VAL A 124 2.69 10.50 5.93
C VAL A 124 1.88 11.17 7.04
N PHE A 125 0.69 10.64 7.29
CA PHE A 125 -0.20 11.17 8.34
C PHE A 125 0.01 10.52 9.72
N GLY A 126 0.86 9.48 9.82
CA GLY A 126 1.14 8.78 11.06
C GLY A 126 -0.04 8.00 11.65
N ASP A 127 -1.19 8.03 10.99
CA ASP A 127 -2.43 7.39 11.40
C ASP A 127 -3.20 6.83 10.19
N PRO A 128 -3.63 5.56 10.22
CA PRO A 128 -4.34 4.94 9.11
C PRO A 128 -5.66 5.62 8.76
N ASP A 129 -6.43 6.10 9.76
CA ASP A 129 -7.71 6.75 9.51
C ASP A 129 -7.50 8.15 8.93
N ALA A 130 -6.52 8.92 9.42
CA ALA A 130 -6.15 10.21 8.86
C ALA A 130 -5.68 10.09 7.41
N GLY A 131 -4.82 9.11 7.10
CA GLY A 131 -4.38 8.83 5.73
C GLY A 131 -5.55 8.49 4.80
N ARG A 132 -6.45 7.59 5.22
CA ARG A 132 -7.65 7.24 4.45
C ARG A 132 -8.61 8.42 4.30
N HIS A 133 -8.78 9.23 5.34
CA HIS A 133 -9.61 10.44 5.27
C HIS A 133 -9.04 11.42 4.23
N TRP A 134 -7.72 11.65 4.25
CA TRP A 134 -7.07 12.52 3.26
C TRP A 134 -7.29 12.02 1.83
N LEU A 135 -7.14 10.72 1.59
CA LEU A 135 -7.35 10.11 0.26
C LEU A 135 -8.78 10.26 -0.25
N ARG A 136 -9.77 10.37 0.64
CA ARG A 136 -11.20 10.48 0.31
C ARG A 136 -11.74 11.90 0.26
N ALA A 137 -10.98 12.88 0.74
CA ALA A 137 -11.39 14.27 0.75
C ALA A 137 -11.03 14.98 -0.57
N PRO A 138 -11.96 15.73 -1.21
CA PRO A 138 -11.67 16.50 -2.41
C PRO A 138 -10.55 17.51 -2.18
N LYS A 139 -9.67 17.71 -3.16
CA LYS A 139 -8.53 18.62 -3.10
C LYS A 139 -8.58 19.63 -4.24
N LYS A 140 -8.31 20.90 -3.94
CA LYS A 140 -8.20 21.97 -4.97
C LYS A 140 -7.12 21.62 -6.00
N ARG A 141 -5.97 21.07 -5.55
CA ARG A 141 -4.86 20.62 -6.41
C ARG A 141 -5.32 19.59 -7.45
N PHE A 142 -6.32 18.78 -7.14
CA PHE A 142 -6.90 17.77 -8.03
C PHE A 142 -8.20 18.26 -8.71
N ARG A 143 -8.39 19.57 -8.78
CA ARG A 143 -9.58 20.19 -9.40
C ARG A 143 -10.89 19.71 -8.77
N GLY A 144 -10.91 19.57 -7.44
CA GLY A 144 -12.08 19.13 -6.68
C GLY A 144 -12.30 17.61 -6.66
N ARG A 145 -11.44 16.82 -7.32
CA ARG A 145 -11.47 15.36 -7.22
C ARG A 145 -10.79 14.89 -5.94
N THR A 146 -11.09 13.66 -5.52
CA THR A 146 -10.39 13.02 -4.41
C THR A 146 -9.05 12.41 -4.90
N PRO A 147 -8.03 12.33 -4.04
CA PRO A 147 -6.84 11.52 -4.34
C PRO A 147 -7.19 10.08 -4.75
N MET A 148 -8.20 9.48 -4.11
CA MET A 148 -8.67 8.12 -4.43
C MET A 148 -9.15 8.00 -5.89
N ASP A 149 -9.88 9.01 -6.40
CA ASP A 149 -10.31 9.03 -7.81
C ASP A 149 -9.13 9.17 -8.78
N MET A 150 -8.07 9.87 -8.34
CA MET A 150 -6.87 10.06 -9.15
C MET A 150 -6.07 8.76 -9.30
N ILE A 151 -6.06 7.88 -8.29
CA ILE A 151 -5.32 6.62 -8.28
C ILE A 151 -5.78 5.66 -9.41
N ALA A 152 -6.98 5.84 -9.94
CA ALA A 152 -7.50 5.01 -11.03
C ALA A 152 -6.65 5.09 -12.32
N THR A 153 -5.83 6.13 -12.50
CA THR A 153 -4.93 6.31 -13.63
C THR A 153 -3.48 6.41 -13.20
N GLU A 154 -2.56 6.01 -14.07
CA GLU A 154 -1.11 6.12 -13.82
C GLU A 154 -0.68 7.56 -13.57
N THR A 155 -1.07 8.48 -14.44
CA THR A 155 -0.74 9.91 -14.29
C THR A 155 -1.32 10.51 -13.01
N GLY A 156 -2.56 10.14 -12.67
CA GLY A 156 -3.20 10.59 -11.44
C GLY A 156 -2.52 10.05 -10.18
N SER A 157 -2.10 8.77 -10.19
CA SER A 157 -1.39 8.18 -9.06
C SER A 157 -0.02 8.81 -8.81
N ARG A 158 0.72 9.16 -9.88
CA ARG A 158 1.98 9.91 -9.74
C ARG A 158 1.77 11.27 -9.08
N LEU A 159 0.71 11.99 -9.46
CA LEU A 159 0.38 13.28 -8.86
C LEU A 159 0.00 13.15 -7.38
N VAL A 160 -0.71 12.07 -7.00
CA VAL A 160 -1.02 11.76 -5.59
C VAL A 160 0.25 11.45 -4.82
N GLU A 161 1.12 10.61 -5.36
CA GLU A 161 2.39 10.22 -4.75
C GLU A 161 3.29 11.44 -4.51
N GLU A 162 3.49 12.28 -5.52
CA GLU A 162 4.22 13.54 -5.42
C GLU A 162 3.64 14.45 -4.33
N THR A 163 2.32 14.57 -4.28
CA THR A 163 1.65 15.39 -3.25
C THR A 163 1.91 14.86 -1.84
N LEU A 164 1.87 13.53 -1.65
CA LEU A 164 2.17 12.91 -0.37
C LEU A 164 3.62 13.13 0.07
N TYR A 165 4.59 13.04 -0.85
CA TYR A 165 5.98 13.35 -0.54
C TYR A 165 6.17 14.82 -0.16
N GLN A 166 5.51 15.76 -0.85
CA GLN A 166 5.55 17.17 -0.51
C GLN A 166 4.99 17.44 0.89
N ILE A 167 3.94 16.73 1.29
CA ILE A 167 3.37 16.82 2.66
C ILE A 167 4.38 16.25 3.67
N ASP A 168 4.99 15.10 3.40
CA ASP A 168 6.00 14.45 4.27
C ASP A 168 7.22 15.35 4.50
N GLU A 169 7.59 16.14 3.49
CA GLU A 169 8.69 17.12 3.55
C GLU A 169 8.28 18.48 4.15
N GLY A 170 7.04 18.62 4.61
CA GLY A 170 6.54 19.87 5.19
C GLY A 170 6.27 20.98 4.18
N MET A 171 6.24 20.66 2.88
CA MET A 171 5.94 21.62 1.80
C MET A 171 4.43 21.70 1.49
N ALA A 172 3.58 21.35 2.45
CA ALA A 172 2.15 21.32 2.26
C ALA A 172 1.59 22.71 1.93
N ALA A 173 0.94 22.81 0.81
CA ALA A 173 0.16 23.95 0.36
C ALA A 173 -1.23 23.98 0.99
#